data_ef3edaa85a002bb33b32023b2d4a1001
#
_entry.id   ef3edaa85a002bb33b32023b2d4a1001
#
_cell.length_a   1.000
_cell.length_b   1.000
_cell.length_c   1.000
_cell.angle_alpha   90.00
_cell.angle_beta   90.00
_cell.angle_gamma   90.00
#
_symmetry.space_group_name_H-M   'P 1'
#
loop_
_entity.id
_entity.type
_entity.pdbx_description
1 polymer ?
#
loop_
_entity_poly.entity_id
_entity_poly.type
_entity_poly.pdbx_seq_one_letter_code
_entity_poly.pdbx_strand_id
1 'polypeptide(L)'
;MKLADLAHLLGAECHGKPDSEITGVAGIEEAGPGHVTFVANPKYAGLARKTKAGAVLVAPSFPEIEAPTLRIKNPYLAFARAIEIFYPAPSYPSGIHPTAAIDPTARIGEGASIGAYVVVGENCVIGDHATILPHVVIYPNVQVGDYFFAHAHAVVREACRLGDHVILQNGVVVGSDGYGFAKDDAGKWHKIVQSGPAIIEDYVEIQANSCIDRASVGETRIGRGAKIDNLVQVGHGSSVGENTLLCAQVGLAGSTHIGDDAVLAGQVGVAGHCHISDRVIVTAQSGVGGNIEAGKIISGSPAYDNRQWLRVCAIMPRLPELLKQFERKRKTANE
;
A
#
# COMPACT_ATOMS: atom_id res chain seq x y z
N MET A 1 -12.62 -16.93 23.66
CA MET A 1 -11.46 -17.08 24.58
C MET A 1 -11.61 -16.13 25.75
N LYS A 2 -10.94 -16.40 26.91
CA LYS A 2 -10.96 -15.47 28.03
C LYS A 2 -10.21 -14.18 27.73
N LEU A 3 -10.62 -13.08 28.33
CA LEU A 3 -9.97 -11.77 28.17
C LEU A 3 -8.50 -11.80 28.64
N ALA A 4 -8.20 -12.56 29.69
CA ALA A 4 -6.82 -12.76 30.16
C ALA A 4 -5.93 -13.45 29.13
N ASP A 5 -6.46 -14.44 28.40
CA ASP A 5 -5.71 -15.16 27.36
C ASP A 5 -5.44 -14.23 26.17
N LEU A 6 -6.43 -13.44 25.76
CA LEU A 6 -6.25 -12.43 24.71
C LEU A 6 -5.20 -11.38 25.12
N ALA A 7 -5.25 -10.90 26.38
CA ALA A 7 -4.26 -9.96 26.92
C ALA A 7 -2.84 -10.53 26.82
N HIS A 8 -2.66 -11.79 27.20
CA HIS A 8 -1.37 -12.47 27.13
C HIS A 8 -0.88 -12.60 25.67
N LEU A 9 -1.74 -13.01 24.74
CA LEU A 9 -1.38 -13.14 23.32
C LEU A 9 -1.00 -11.80 22.69
N LEU A 10 -1.63 -10.71 23.12
CA LEU A 10 -1.34 -9.37 22.62
C LEU A 10 -0.18 -8.68 23.34
N GLY A 11 0.30 -9.24 24.46
CA GLY A 11 1.28 -8.58 25.35
C GLY A 11 0.71 -7.33 26.03
N ALA A 12 -0.59 -7.33 26.35
CA ALA A 12 -1.29 -6.21 26.98
C ALA A 12 -1.55 -6.47 28.46
N GLU A 13 -1.59 -5.41 29.26
CA GLU A 13 -2.00 -5.48 30.67
C GLU A 13 -3.52 -5.45 30.78
N CYS A 14 -4.10 -6.45 31.46
CA CYS A 14 -5.54 -6.59 31.61
C CYS A 14 -6.04 -5.88 32.87
N HIS A 15 -6.91 -4.89 32.70
CA HIS A 15 -7.61 -4.21 33.81
C HIS A 15 -9.10 -4.50 33.72
N GLY A 16 -9.67 -5.12 34.74
CA GLY A 16 -11.10 -5.40 34.86
C GLY A 16 -11.41 -6.90 34.99
N LYS A 17 -12.27 -7.46 34.15
CA LYS A 17 -12.83 -8.81 34.29
C LYS A 17 -12.03 -9.85 33.45
N PRO A 18 -10.97 -10.48 33.99
CA PRO A 18 -10.10 -11.37 33.21
C PRO A 18 -10.79 -12.62 32.66
N ASP A 19 -11.85 -13.08 33.32
CA ASP A 19 -12.61 -14.26 32.94
C ASP A 19 -13.74 -13.98 31.91
N SER A 20 -13.92 -12.71 31.49
CA SER A 20 -14.91 -12.38 30.46
C SER A 20 -14.60 -13.11 29.16
N GLU A 21 -15.65 -13.64 28.53
CA GLU A 21 -15.51 -14.31 27.24
C GLU A 21 -15.51 -13.31 26.10
N ILE A 22 -14.44 -13.33 25.26
CA ILE A 22 -14.33 -12.54 24.03
C ILE A 22 -14.44 -13.48 22.85
N THR A 23 -15.33 -13.16 21.94
CA THR A 23 -15.66 -13.97 20.76
C THR A 23 -15.25 -13.31 19.44
N GLY A 24 -14.84 -12.03 19.49
CA GLY A 24 -14.44 -11.32 18.28
C GLY A 24 -14.03 -9.87 18.52
N VAL A 25 -13.86 -9.13 17.45
CA VAL A 25 -13.55 -7.71 17.43
C VAL A 25 -14.68 -6.92 16.74
N ALA A 26 -14.87 -5.67 17.14
CA ALA A 26 -15.85 -4.78 16.50
C ALA A 26 -15.44 -3.30 16.62
N GLY A 27 -15.99 -2.44 15.76
CA GLY A 27 -15.90 -0.99 15.90
C GLY A 27 -16.49 -0.51 17.23
N ILE A 28 -15.99 0.61 17.75
CA ILE A 28 -16.36 1.09 19.09
C ILE A 28 -17.86 1.37 19.28
N GLU A 29 -18.55 1.72 18.21
CA GLU A 29 -19.99 2.01 18.22
C GLU A 29 -20.86 0.74 18.18
N GLU A 30 -20.30 -0.35 17.62
CA GLU A 30 -21.01 -1.62 17.36
C GLU A 30 -20.64 -2.71 18.37
N ALA A 31 -19.55 -2.48 19.13
CA ALA A 31 -19.01 -3.49 20.03
C ALA A 31 -19.97 -3.83 21.17
N GLY A 32 -20.26 -5.12 21.33
CA GLY A 32 -21.03 -5.70 22.43
C GLY A 32 -20.14 -6.43 23.46
N PRO A 33 -20.76 -7.06 24.50
CA PRO A 33 -20.04 -7.68 25.62
C PRO A 33 -19.03 -8.77 25.24
N GLY A 34 -19.21 -9.42 24.08
CA GLY A 34 -18.28 -10.43 23.55
C GLY A 34 -17.20 -9.86 22.63
N HIS A 35 -17.14 -8.57 22.41
CA HIS A 35 -16.21 -7.96 21.48
C HIS A 35 -15.09 -7.16 22.16
N VAL A 36 -13.88 -7.22 21.61
CA VAL A 36 -12.84 -6.24 21.91
C VAL A 36 -12.85 -5.14 20.84
N THR A 37 -12.67 -3.90 21.29
CA THR A 37 -12.52 -2.72 20.43
C THR A 37 -11.25 -1.94 20.81
N PHE A 38 -10.98 -0.81 20.15
CA PHE A 38 -9.79 -0.01 20.46
C PHE A 38 -10.06 1.50 20.44
N VAL A 39 -9.23 2.24 21.16
CA VAL A 39 -9.13 3.70 21.08
C VAL A 39 -7.65 4.11 20.96
N ALA A 40 -7.24 4.50 19.77
CA ALA A 40 -5.92 5.06 19.51
C ALA A 40 -5.92 6.60 19.51
N ASN A 41 -7.05 7.23 19.19
CA ASN A 41 -7.16 8.68 19.13
C ASN A 41 -7.98 9.21 20.33
N PRO A 42 -7.44 10.14 21.13
CA PRO A 42 -8.16 10.73 22.29
C PRO A 42 -9.53 11.34 21.98
N LYS A 43 -9.79 11.74 20.75
CA LYS A 43 -11.10 12.23 20.32
C LYS A 43 -12.23 11.21 20.57
N TYR A 44 -11.93 9.92 20.54
CA TYR A 44 -12.89 8.84 20.76
C TYR A 44 -13.01 8.41 22.22
N ALA A 45 -12.30 9.06 23.15
CA ALA A 45 -12.40 8.74 24.59
C ALA A 45 -13.83 8.86 25.14
N GLY A 46 -14.63 9.78 24.59
CA GLY A 46 -16.05 9.92 24.93
C GLY A 46 -16.91 8.71 24.54
N LEU A 47 -16.59 8.06 23.44
CA LEU A 47 -17.25 6.83 22.98
C LEU A 47 -16.82 5.64 23.85
N ALA A 48 -15.55 5.56 24.24
CA ALA A 48 -15.04 4.51 25.11
C ALA A 48 -15.76 4.45 26.46
N ARG A 49 -16.18 5.58 27.01
CA ARG A 49 -16.95 5.64 28.28
C ARG A 49 -18.38 5.11 28.15
N LYS A 50 -18.91 5.06 26.95
CA LYS A 50 -20.30 4.64 26.67
C LYS A 50 -20.39 3.28 25.99
N THR A 51 -19.24 2.70 25.63
CA THR A 51 -19.20 1.44 24.89
C THR A 51 -19.77 0.29 25.73
N LYS A 52 -20.37 -0.66 25.04
CA LYS A 52 -20.82 -1.95 25.62
C LYS A 52 -19.81 -3.07 25.34
N ALA A 53 -18.63 -2.74 24.83
CA ALA A 53 -17.58 -3.71 24.52
C ALA A 53 -17.17 -4.52 25.76
N GLY A 54 -16.86 -5.78 25.57
CA GLY A 54 -16.29 -6.67 26.59
C GLY A 54 -14.92 -6.21 27.07
N ALA A 55 -14.15 -5.54 26.20
CA ALA A 55 -12.92 -4.84 26.56
C ALA A 55 -12.52 -3.79 25.52
N VAL A 56 -11.70 -2.81 25.93
CA VAL A 56 -11.16 -1.75 25.07
C VAL A 56 -9.63 -1.76 25.10
N LEU A 57 -9.00 -1.92 23.96
CA LEU A 57 -7.55 -1.71 23.78
C LEU A 57 -7.24 -0.21 23.85
N VAL A 58 -6.39 0.18 24.77
CA VAL A 58 -6.06 1.59 25.04
C VAL A 58 -4.57 1.78 25.35
N ALA A 59 -4.09 3.02 25.21
CA ALA A 59 -2.74 3.38 25.66
C ALA A 59 -2.61 3.24 27.20
N PRO A 60 -1.39 3.00 27.73
CA PRO A 60 -1.18 2.86 29.19
C PRO A 60 -1.67 4.05 30.01
N SER A 61 -1.59 5.27 29.45
CA SER A 61 -2.03 6.51 30.12
C SER A 61 -3.51 6.84 29.92
N PHE A 62 -4.29 5.93 29.28
CA PHE A 62 -5.70 6.19 29.06
C PHE A 62 -6.47 6.26 30.39
N PRO A 63 -7.43 7.21 30.57
CA PRO A 63 -8.21 7.32 31.78
C PRO A 63 -8.96 6.03 32.11
N GLU A 64 -9.25 5.81 33.39
CA GLU A 64 -10.11 4.70 33.80
C GLU A 64 -11.54 4.87 33.24
N ILE A 65 -12.12 3.76 32.84
CA ILE A 65 -13.50 3.65 32.34
C ILE A 65 -14.17 2.43 32.96
N GLU A 66 -15.51 2.35 32.89
CA GLU A 66 -16.26 1.21 33.43
C GLU A 66 -16.00 -0.11 32.69
N ALA A 67 -15.79 -0.02 31.36
CA ALA A 67 -15.47 -1.19 30.55
C ALA A 67 -14.07 -1.72 30.88
N PRO A 68 -13.86 -3.05 30.88
CA PRO A 68 -12.53 -3.64 30.98
C PRO A 68 -11.58 -3.06 29.92
N THR A 69 -10.29 -2.86 30.29
CA THR A 69 -9.30 -2.34 29.35
C THR A 69 -8.12 -3.28 29.22
N LEU A 70 -7.59 -3.34 28.00
CA LEU A 70 -6.32 -3.95 27.66
C LEU A 70 -5.33 -2.82 27.35
N ARG A 71 -4.38 -2.58 28.27
CA ARG A 71 -3.44 -1.47 28.16
C ARG A 71 -2.18 -1.90 27.43
N ILE A 72 -1.85 -1.20 26.34
CA ILE A 72 -0.70 -1.51 25.50
C ILE A 72 -0.19 -0.25 24.78
N LYS A 73 1.13 -0.18 24.53
CA LYS A 73 1.78 0.99 23.93
C LYS A 73 1.18 1.39 22.55
N ASN A 74 0.81 0.41 21.74
CA ASN A 74 0.20 0.65 20.43
C ASN A 74 -1.15 -0.09 20.32
N PRO A 75 -2.27 0.53 20.75
CA PRO A 75 -3.59 -0.10 20.71
C PRO A 75 -4.07 -0.44 19.29
N TYR A 76 -3.68 0.34 18.30
CA TYR A 76 -4.05 0.12 16.91
C TYR A 76 -3.42 -1.15 16.34
N LEU A 77 -2.12 -1.33 16.57
CA LEU A 77 -1.43 -2.57 16.19
C LEU A 77 -1.97 -3.78 16.95
N ALA A 78 -2.24 -3.61 18.25
CA ALA A 78 -2.84 -4.68 19.05
C ALA A 78 -4.23 -5.08 18.54
N PHE A 79 -5.03 -4.13 18.09
CA PHE A 79 -6.32 -4.42 17.47
C PHE A 79 -6.18 -5.19 16.15
N ALA A 80 -5.21 -4.82 15.30
CA ALA A 80 -4.92 -5.58 14.08
C ALA A 80 -4.56 -7.04 14.41
N ARG A 81 -3.69 -7.27 15.41
CA ARG A 81 -3.34 -8.61 15.87
C ARG A 81 -4.53 -9.37 16.49
N ALA A 82 -5.43 -8.66 17.18
CA ALA A 82 -6.66 -9.27 17.66
C ALA A 82 -7.57 -9.73 16.52
N ILE A 83 -7.64 -8.96 15.42
CA ILE A 83 -8.35 -9.39 14.20
C ILE A 83 -7.75 -10.71 13.67
N GLU A 84 -6.43 -10.82 13.56
CA GLU A 84 -5.74 -12.04 13.09
C GLU A 84 -6.05 -13.26 13.98
N ILE A 85 -6.16 -13.06 15.30
CA ILE A 85 -6.48 -14.14 16.26
C ILE A 85 -7.91 -14.67 16.04
N PHE A 86 -8.89 -13.78 15.85
CA PHE A 86 -10.30 -14.18 15.70
C PHE A 86 -10.69 -14.52 14.26
N TYR A 87 -10.00 -13.99 13.28
CA TYR A 87 -10.24 -14.17 11.86
C TYR A 87 -8.95 -14.60 11.14
N PRO A 88 -8.45 -15.81 11.39
CA PRO A 88 -7.24 -16.29 10.74
C PRO A 88 -7.43 -16.33 9.24
N ALA A 89 -6.35 -16.00 8.52
CA ALA A 89 -6.34 -16.08 7.07
C ALA A 89 -6.68 -17.51 6.60
N PRO A 90 -7.35 -17.69 5.45
CA PRO A 90 -7.61 -18.99 4.88
C PRO A 90 -6.30 -19.78 4.69
N SER A 91 -6.30 -21.05 5.07
CA SER A 91 -5.18 -21.95 4.78
C SER A 91 -5.44 -22.68 3.46
N TYR A 92 -4.38 -22.85 2.69
CA TYR A 92 -4.42 -23.57 1.42
C TYR A 92 -3.55 -24.84 1.55
N PRO A 93 -4.09 -26.02 1.29
CA PRO A 93 -3.32 -27.27 1.40
C PRO A 93 -2.21 -27.29 0.36
N SER A 94 -1.04 -27.77 0.75
CA SER A 94 0.09 -27.95 -0.16
C SER A 94 -0.25 -28.94 -1.28
N GLY A 95 0.25 -28.68 -2.47
CA GLY A 95 0.08 -29.51 -3.64
C GLY A 95 -0.15 -28.71 -4.91
N ILE A 96 -0.08 -29.41 -6.03
CA ILE A 96 -0.26 -28.84 -7.37
C ILE A 96 -1.58 -29.34 -7.93
N HIS A 97 -2.47 -28.43 -8.29
CA HIS A 97 -3.75 -28.80 -8.87
C HIS A 97 -3.55 -29.46 -10.25
N PRO A 98 -4.27 -30.56 -10.59
CA PRO A 98 -4.05 -31.31 -11.84
C PRO A 98 -4.22 -30.50 -13.13
N THR A 99 -4.94 -29.37 -13.10
CA THR A 99 -5.10 -28.48 -14.26
C THR A 99 -4.06 -27.37 -14.34
N ALA A 100 -3.10 -27.29 -13.39
CA ALA A 100 -2.00 -26.35 -13.50
C ALA A 100 -1.03 -26.80 -14.61
N ALA A 101 -0.58 -25.84 -15.42
CA ALA A 101 0.41 -26.06 -16.47
C ALA A 101 1.77 -25.54 -16.01
N ILE A 102 2.64 -26.43 -15.56
CA ILE A 102 3.97 -26.09 -15.08
C ILE A 102 5.00 -26.64 -16.06
N ASP A 103 5.88 -25.77 -16.55
CA ASP A 103 6.96 -26.20 -17.44
C ASP A 103 7.91 -27.17 -16.71
N PRO A 104 8.37 -28.25 -17.38
CA PRO A 104 9.24 -29.24 -16.73
C PRO A 104 10.60 -28.70 -16.24
N THR A 105 11.03 -27.54 -16.73
CA THR A 105 12.27 -26.88 -16.29
C THR A 105 12.07 -25.98 -15.08
N ALA A 106 10.81 -25.67 -14.72
CA ALA A 106 10.49 -24.89 -13.54
C ALA A 106 10.79 -25.64 -12.25
N ARG A 107 11.26 -24.94 -11.24
CA ARG A 107 11.52 -25.45 -9.90
C ARG A 107 10.53 -24.86 -8.92
N ILE A 108 9.80 -25.71 -8.23
CA ILE A 108 8.83 -25.30 -7.22
C ILE A 108 9.35 -25.79 -5.86
N GLY A 109 9.43 -24.88 -4.89
CA GLY A 109 9.88 -25.16 -3.52
C GLY A 109 8.92 -26.03 -2.73
N GLU A 110 9.35 -26.45 -1.54
CA GLU A 110 8.58 -27.29 -0.65
C GLU A 110 7.35 -26.56 -0.10
N GLY A 111 6.29 -27.30 0.21
CA GLY A 111 5.09 -26.74 0.84
C GLY A 111 4.26 -25.83 -0.05
N ALA A 112 4.57 -25.67 -1.33
CA ALA A 112 3.82 -24.82 -2.25
C ALA A 112 2.37 -25.32 -2.46
N SER A 113 1.43 -24.38 -2.58
CA SER A 113 0.03 -24.60 -2.95
C SER A 113 -0.23 -23.93 -4.29
N ILE A 114 -0.43 -24.73 -5.35
CA ILE A 114 -0.63 -24.26 -6.72
C ILE A 114 -2.07 -24.54 -7.17
N GLY A 115 -2.84 -23.50 -7.41
CA GLY A 115 -4.26 -23.57 -7.75
C GLY A 115 -4.55 -24.02 -9.18
N ALA A 116 -5.84 -24.15 -9.48
CA ALA A 116 -6.32 -24.55 -10.81
C ALA A 116 -5.95 -23.53 -11.90
N TYR A 117 -5.56 -24.04 -13.07
CA TYR A 117 -5.23 -23.22 -14.24
C TYR A 117 -4.10 -22.21 -14.03
N VAL A 118 -3.26 -22.41 -13.03
CA VAL A 118 -2.00 -21.67 -12.89
C VAL A 118 -1.07 -22.07 -14.01
N VAL A 119 -0.39 -21.10 -14.61
CA VAL A 119 0.65 -21.33 -15.62
C VAL A 119 2.00 -20.87 -15.08
N VAL A 120 3.01 -21.74 -15.11
CA VAL A 120 4.39 -21.41 -14.76
C VAL A 120 5.29 -21.76 -15.94
N GLY A 121 5.96 -20.74 -16.48
CA GLY A 121 6.83 -20.85 -17.65
C GLY A 121 8.17 -21.50 -17.38
N GLU A 122 8.95 -21.64 -18.46
CA GLU A 122 10.25 -22.28 -18.44
C GLU A 122 11.27 -21.58 -17.51
N ASN A 123 12.15 -22.36 -16.91
CA ASN A 123 13.25 -21.89 -16.05
C ASN A 123 12.81 -21.01 -14.85
N CYS A 124 11.53 -21.03 -14.48
CA CYS A 124 11.07 -20.33 -13.29
C CYS A 124 11.62 -21.01 -12.02
N VAL A 125 11.88 -20.18 -11.01
CA VAL A 125 12.21 -20.64 -9.66
C VAL A 125 11.22 -20.04 -8.69
N ILE A 126 10.45 -20.88 -8.00
CA ILE A 126 9.49 -20.49 -6.97
C ILE A 126 10.00 -21.04 -5.64
N GLY A 127 10.14 -20.18 -4.64
CA GLY A 127 10.62 -20.52 -3.30
C GLY A 127 9.63 -21.37 -2.51
N ASP A 128 9.99 -21.68 -1.27
CA ASP A 128 9.21 -22.54 -0.39
C ASP A 128 7.93 -21.87 0.10
N HIS A 129 6.91 -22.68 0.41
CA HIS A 129 5.63 -22.25 0.98
C HIS A 129 4.85 -21.21 0.13
N ALA A 130 5.09 -21.17 -1.17
CA ALA A 130 4.34 -20.29 -2.06
C ALA A 130 2.86 -20.70 -2.13
N THR A 131 1.95 -19.72 -2.14
CA THR A 131 0.52 -19.93 -2.40
C THR A 131 0.14 -19.17 -3.67
N ILE A 132 -0.21 -19.92 -4.71
CA ILE A 132 -0.54 -19.35 -6.02
C ILE A 132 -1.96 -19.76 -6.38
N LEU A 133 -2.89 -18.79 -6.30
CA LEU A 133 -4.31 -19.04 -6.50
C LEU A 133 -4.67 -19.19 -7.99
N PRO A 134 -5.88 -19.67 -8.32
CA PRO A 134 -6.26 -19.99 -9.70
C PRO A 134 -6.03 -18.88 -10.72
N HIS A 135 -5.67 -19.28 -11.94
CA HIS A 135 -5.46 -18.38 -13.10
C HIS A 135 -4.30 -17.38 -12.98
N VAL A 136 -3.38 -17.58 -12.06
CA VAL A 136 -2.12 -16.81 -12.04
C VAL A 136 -1.23 -17.26 -13.18
N VAL A 137 -0.56 -16.33 -13.85
CA VAL A 137 0.39 -16.63 -14.93
C VAL A 137 1.76 -16.07 -14.59
N ILE A 138 2.75 -16.97 -14.53
CA ILE A 138 4.17 -16.65 -14.31
C ILE A 138 4.91 -16.97 -15.60
N TYR A 139 5.47 -15.95 -16.23
CA TYR A 139 6.20 -16.05 -17.49
C TYR A 139 7.60 -16.64 -17.32
N PRO A 140 8.29 -16.99 -18.41
CA PRO A 140 9.61 -17.62 -18.34
C PRO A 140 10.67 -16.81 -17.56
N ASN A 141 11.60 -17.53 -16.94
CA ASN A 141 12.78 -16.99 -16.25
C ASN A 141 12.45 -16.10 -15.03
N VAL A 142 11.24 -16.19 -14.47
CA VAL A 142 10.87 -15.48 -13.25
C VAL A 142 11.48 -16.17 -12.04
N GLN A 143 11.95 -15.36 -11.08
CA GLN A 143 12.43 -15.82 -9.78
C GLN A 143 11.55 -15.26 -8.67
N VAL A 144 11.09 -16.09 -7.78
CA VAL A 144 10.23 -15.75 -6.65
C VAL A 144 10.80 -16.37 -5.39
N GLY A 145 10.89 -15.58 -4.33
CA GLY A 145 11.35 -16.02 -3.00
C GLY A 145 10.31 -16.86 -2.24
N ASP A 146 10.59 -17.06 -0.95
CA ASP A 146 9.77 -17.88 -0.07
C ASP A 146 8.49 -17.15 0.38
N TYR A 147 7.46 -17.93 0.76
CA TYR A 147 6.17 -17.42 1.27
C TYR A 147 5.47 -16.46 0.32
N PHE A 148 5.71 -16.58 -0.97
CA PHE A 148 5.01 -15.79 -1.98
C PHE A 148 3.51 -16.10 -1.98
N PHE A 149 2.70 -15.06 -2.07
CA PHE A 149 1.24 -15.19 -2.18
C PHE A 149 0.73 -14.45 -3.40
N ALA A 150 0.13 -15.16 -4.36
CA ALA A 150 -0.50 -14.55 -5.53
C ALA A 150 -2.00 -14.88 -5.58
N HIS A 151 -2.83 -13.84 -5.50
CA HIS A 151 -4.27 -13.95 -5.73
C HIS A 151 -4.58 -14.19 -7.20
N ALA A 152 -5.80 -14.68 -7.45
CA ALA A 152 -6.25 -15.05 -8.78
C ALA A 152 -6.06 -13.92 -9.83
N HIS A 153 -5.67 -14.33 -11.04
CA HIS A 153 -5.42 -13.46 -12.18
C HIS A 153 -4.22 -12.51 -12.07
N ALA A 154 -3.36 -12.65 -11.06
CA ALA A 154 -2.09 -11.94 -11.06
C ALA A 154 -1.18 -12.46 -12.17
N VAL A 155 -0.39 -11.57 -12.77
CA VAL A 155 0.56 -11.88 -13.86
C VAL A 155 1.94 -11.36 -13.50
N VAL A 156 2.95 -12.23 -13.61
CA VAL A 156 4.35 -11.85 -13.50
C VAL A 156 5.04 -12.12 -14.84
N ARG A 157 5.48 -11.06 -15.50
CA ARG A 157 6.13 -11.11 -16.80
C ARG A 157 7.57 -11.62 -16.69
N GLU A 158 8.09 -12.00 -17.83
CA GLU A 158 9.38 -12.66 -17.99
C GLU A 158 10.55 -11.93 -17.32
N ALA A 159 11.47 -12.70 -16.75
CA ALA A 159 12.69 -12.28 -16.08
C ALA A 159 12.52 -11.36 -14.86
N CYS A 160 11.30 -11.12 -14.39
CA CYS A 160 11.07 -10.40 -13.15
C CYS A 160 11.55 -11.18 -11.92
N ARG A 161 11.93 -10.47 -10.86
CA ARG A 161 12.37 -11.07 -9.60
C ARG A 161 11.53 -10.52 -8.46
N LEU A 162 11.03 -11.43 -7.64
CA LEU A 162 10.24 -11.13 -6.44
C LEU A 162 10.95 -11.76 -5.24
N GLY A 163 11.08 -10.99 -4.17
CA GLY A 163 11.67 -11.43 -2.91
C GLY A 163 10.72 -12.30 -2.06
N ASP A 164 11.09 -12.45 -0.80
CA ASP A 164 10.34 -13.24 0.18
C ASP A 164 9.10 -12.48 0.67
N HIS A 165 8.05 -13.23 1.03
CA HIS A 165 6.81 -12.67 1.60
C HIS A 165 6.13 -11.61 0.73
N VAL A 166 6.32 -11.65 -0.58
CA VAL A 166 5.61 -10.76 -1.51
C VAL A 166 4.17 -11.22 -1.68
N ILE A 167 3.24 -10.27 -1.63
CA ILE A 167 1.81 -10.51 -1.83
C ILE A 167 1.34 -9.74 -3.07
N LEU A 168 0.77 -10.45 -4.03
CA LEU A 168 0.11 -9.86 -5.20
C LEU A 168 -1.40 -10.11 -5.11
N GLN A 169 -2.17 -9.04 -5.03
CA GLN A 169 -3.64 -9.11 -5.05
C GLN A 169 -4.19 -9.38 -6.45
N ASN A 170 -5.50 -9.54 -6.56
CA ASN A 170 -6.18 -9.92 -7.80
C ASN A 170 -5.85 -8.97 -8.96
N GLY A 171 -5.49 -9.53 -10.11
CA GLY A 171 -5.27 -8.77 -11.33
C GLY A 171 -4.02 -7.87 -11.36
N VAL A 172 -3.12 -8.01 -10.39
CA VAL A 172 -1.83 -7.31 -10.40
C VAL A 172 -0.99 -7.76 -11.59
N VAL A 173 -0.34 -6.82 -12.27
CA VAL A 173 0.61 -7.11 -13.34
C VAL A 173 1.99 -6.58 -12.98
N VAL A 174 2.97 -7.46 -12.86
CA VAL A 174 4.37 -7.12 -12.64
C VAL A 174 5.16 -7.36 -13.92
N GLY A 175 5.82 -6.31 -14.42
CA GLY A 175 6.70 -6.39 -15.59
C GLY A 175 6.01 -6.18 -16.93
N SER A 176 4.82 -5.52 -16.98
CA SER A 176 4.22 -5.07 -18.23
C SER A 176 5.17 -4.12 -18.98
N ASP A 177 5.05 -4.06 -20.31
CA ASP A 177 5.84 -3.12 -21.10
C ASP A 177 5.57 -1.69 -20.67
N GLY A 178 6.64 -0.94 -20.40
CA GLY A 178 6.53 0.49 -20.17
C GLY A 178 6.05 1.23 -21.42
N TYR A 179 5.44 2.40 -21.22
CA TYR A 179 4.93 3.24 -22.28
C TYR A 179 6.06 4.05 -22.92
N GLY A 180 6.75 3.46 -23.89
CA GLY A 180 7.87 4.05 -24.58
C GLY A 180 7.73 4.02 -26.10
N PHE A 181 7.70 5.19 -26.76
CA PHE A 181 7.62 5.34 -28.21
C PHE A 181 8.51 6.47 -28.69
N ALA A 182 9.21 6.27 -29.80
CA ALA A 182 9.95 7.29 -30.52
C ALA A 182 9.27 7.60 -31.85
N LYS A 183 9.37 8.83 -32.33
CA LYS A 183 8.94 9.15 -33.69
C LYS A 183 10.07 8.84 -34.69
N ASP A 184 9.70 8.17 -35.77
CA ASP A 184 10.59 8.05 -36.94
C ASP A 184 10.62 9.34 -37.77
N ASP A 185 11.44 9.36 -38.83
CA ASP A 185 11.58 10.52 -39.72
C ASP A 185 10.27 10.87 -40.47
N ALA A 186 9.33 9.94 -40.57
CA ALA A 186 8.00 10.15 -41.15
C ALA A 186 6.97 10.60 -40.11
N GLY A 187 7.36 10.80 -38.84
CA GLY A 187 6.50 11.18 -37.74
C GLY A 187 5.63 10.05 -37.17
N LYS A 188 5.86 8.80 -37.56
CA LYS A 188 5.16 7.63 -37.03
C LYS A 188 5.78 7.14 -35.74
N TRP A 189 4.95 6.59 -34.85
CA TRP A 189 5.40 6.03 -33.59
C TRP A 189 6.07 4.67 -33.79
N HIS A 190 7.32 4.57 -33.36
CA HIS A 190 8.08 3.33 -33.24
C HIS A 190 8.14 2.90 -31.78
N LYS A 191 7.73 1.66 -31.47
CA LYS A 191 7.75 1.12 -30.11
C LYS A 191 9.19 0.94 -29.62
N ILE A 192 9.50 1.47 -28.45
CA ILE A 192 10.77 1.21 -27.75
C ILE A 192 10.61 -0.11 -26.99
N VAL A 193 11.46 -1.08 -27.29
CA VAL A 193 11.49 -2.37 -26.58
C VAL A 193 11.81 -2.15 -25.12
N GLN A 194 11.07 -2.82 -24.26
CA GLN A 194 11.25 -2.79 -22.82
C GLN A 194 12.03 -4.05 -22.40
N SER A 195 13.34 -3.93 -22.17
CA SER A 195 14.25 -5.07 -22.02
C SER A 195 14.64 -5.37 -20.55
N GLY A 196 14.50 -4.38 -19.67
CA GLY A 196 14.84 -4.55 -18.26
C GLY A 196 13.70 -5.23 -17.45
N PRO A 197 14.02 -5.91 -16.35
CA PRO A 197 13.01 -6.51 -15.48
C PRO A 197 12.36 -5.51 -14.53
N ALA A 198 11.27 -5.95 -13.89
CA ALA A 198 10.80 -5.38 -12.63
C ALA A 198 11.34 -6.23 -11.46
N ILE A 199 11.80 -5.55 -10.41
CA ILE A 199 12.33 -6.13 -9.18
C ILE A 199 11.42 -5.73 -8.03
N ILE A 200 10.84 -6.70 -7.34
CA ILE A 200 10.00 -6.50 -6.17
C ILE A 200 10.75 -7.09 -4.97
N GLU A 201 11.10 -6.28 -4.00
CA GLU A 201 11.84 -6.74 -2.82
C GLU A 201 10.92 -7.39 -1.77
N ASP A 202 11.52 -7.88 -0.67
CA ASP A 202 10.81 -8.63 0.34
C ASP A 202 9.68 -7.82 1.01
N TYR A 203 8.65 -8.52 1.49
CA TYR A 203 7.52 -7.96 2.25
C TYR A 203 6.72 -6.89 1.51
N VAL A 204 6.90 -6.75 0.21
CA VAL A 204 6.07 -5.85 -0.62
C VAL A 204 4.68 -6.45 -0.79
N GLU A 205 3.68 -5.60 -0.70
CA GLU A 205 2.29 -5.96 -1.00
C GLU A 205 1.73 -5.03 -2.06
N ILE A 206 1.18 -5.61 -3.13
CA ILE A 206 0.61 -4.88 -4.28
C ILE A 206 -0.86 -5.24 -4.39
N GLN A 207 -1.72 -4.24 -4.22
CA GLN A 207 -3.17 -4.38 -4.22
C GLN A 207 -3.75 -4.48 -5.64
N ALA A 208 -5.04 -4.82 -5.68
CA ALA A 208 -5.73 -5.25 -6.90
C ALA A 208 -5.60 -4.28 -8.09
N ASN A 209 -5.36 -4.86 -9.26
CA ASN A 209 -5.27 -4.18 -10.56
C ASN A 209 -4.17 -3.10 -10.65
N SER A 210 -3.17 -3.14 -9.79
CA SER A 210 -1.99 -2.29 -9.91
C SER A 210 -1.00 -2.86 -10.91
N CYS A 211 -0.31 -1.97 -11.64
CA CYS A 211 0.67 -2.32 -12.66
C CYS A 211 2.05 -1.76 -12.33
N ILE A 212 3.06 -2.60 -12.37
CA ILE A 212 4.46 -2.24 -12.24
C ILE A 212 5.13 -2.51 -13.59
N ASP A 213 5.41 -1.47 -14.34
CA ASP A 213 6.03 -1.62 -15.66
C ASP A 213 7.49 -2.06 -15.54
N ARG A 214 7.94 -2.83 -16.50
CA ARG A 214 9.36 -3.13 -16.68
C ARG A 214 10.12 -1.93 -17.22
N ALA A 215 11.43 -1.90 -17.07
CA ALA A 215 12.26 -0.83 -17.60
C ALA A 215 12.56 -1.00 -19.09
N SER A 216 12.79 0.10 -19.79
CA SER A 216 13.36 0.06 -21.15
C SER A 216 14.79 -0.47 -21.11
N VAL A 217 15.60 0.07 -20.20
CA VAL A 217 16.99 -0.33 -19.89
C VAL A 217 17.15 -0.24 -18.38
N GLY A 218 17.96 -1.11 -17.79
CA GLY A 218 18.11 -1.19 -16.33
C GLY A 218 16.95 -1.97 -15.70
N GLU A 219 16.35 -1.43 -14.67
CA GLU A 219 15.26 -2.10 -13.92
C GLU A 219 14.24 -1.11 -13.37
N THR A 220 13.02 -1.57 -13.12
CA THR A 220 12.04 -0.90 -12.25
C THR A 220 12.08 -1.60 -10.90
N ARG A 221 12.17 -0.85 -9.79
CA ARG A 221 12.39 -1.45 -8.46
C ARG A 221 11.37 -0.98 -7.44
N ILE A 222 10.82 -1.92 -6.69
CA ILE A 222 9.98 -1.66 -5.52
C ILE A 222 10.72 -2.15 -4.29
N GLY A 223 11.07 -1.23 -3.40
CA GLY A 223 11.85 -1.46 -2.20
C GLY A 223 11.10 -2.22 -1.12
N ARG A 224 11.87 -2.83 -0.23
CA ARG A 224 11.41 -3.70 0.84
C ARG A 224 10.29 -3.08 1.66
N GLY A 225 9.25 -3.86 1.94
CA GLY A 225 8.15 -3.45 2.82
C GLY A 225 7.20 -2.40 2.23
N ALA A 226 7.44 -1.89 1.01
CA ALA A 226 6.54 -0.94 0.36
C ALA A 226 5.13 -1.53 0.21
N LYS A 227 4.11 -0.67 0.35
CA LYS A 227 2.70 -1.04 0.19
C LYS A 227 2.09 -0.21 -0.93
N ILE A 228 1.58 -0.91 -1.92
CA ILE A 228 1.02 -0.33 -3.14
C ILE A 228 -0.45 -0.67 -3.18
N ASP A 229 -1.30 0.36 -3.08
CA ASP A 229 -2.76 0.22 -3.03
C ASP A 229 -3.36 -0.06 -4.43
N ASN A 230 -4.66 -0.16 -4.51
CA ASN A 230 -5.38 -0.53 -5.73
C ASN A 230 -5.19 0.48 -6.87
N LEU A 231 -5.13 -0.03 -8.11
CA LEU A 231 -5.11 0.80 -9.32
C LEU A 231 -3.90 1.75 -9.41
N VAL A 232 -2.80 1.42 -8.78
CA VAL A 232 -1.55 2.19 -8.87
C VAL A 232 -0.82 1.83 -10.16
N GLN A 233 -0.29 2.84 -10.85
CA GLN A 233 0.60 2.67 -11.99
C GLN A 233 2.02 3.12 -11.63
N VAL A 234 2.97 2.21 -11.69
CA VAL A 234 4.41 2.53 -11.61
C VAL A 234 5.02 2.43 -12.99
N GLY A 235 5.42 3.58 -13.55
CA GLY A 235 6.01 3.65 -14.89
C GLY A 235 7.43 3.08 -14.96
N HIS A 236 7.86 2.75 -16.15
CA HIS A 236 9.13 2.09 -16.46
C HIS A 236 10.36 2.82 -15.88
N GLY A 237 11.33 2.08 -15.41
CA GLY A 237 12.60 2.65 -14.89
C GLY A 237 12.45 3.46 -13.60
N SER A 238 11.29 3.36 -12.93
CA SER A 238 11.05 4.03 -11.66
C SER A 238 11.56 3.20 -10.49
N SER A 239 11.83 3.86 -9.35
CA SER A 239 12.10 3.19 -8.08
C SER A 239 11.20 3.73 -6.97
N VAL A 240 10.76 2.83 -6.09
CA VAL A 240 10.01 3.13 -4.88
C VAL A 240 10.83 2.63 -3.71
N GLY A 241 11.12 3.49 -2.73
CA GLY A 241 11.94 3.20 -1.57
C GLY A 241 11.26 2.30 -0.55
N GLU A 242 12.04 1.90 0.48
CA GLU A 242 11.59 1.00 1.53
C GLU A 242 10.44 1.61 2.35
N ASN A 243 9.49 0.76 2.79
CA ASN A 243 8.34 1.12 3.63
C ASN A 243 7.46 2.26 3.08
N THR A 244 7.60 2.61 1.83
CA THR A 244 6.83 3.67 1.17
C THR A 244 5.41 3.22 0.87
N LEU A 245 4.45 4.13 1.05
CA LEU A 245 3.03 3.91 0.77
C LEU A 245 2.61 4.65 -0.50
N LEU A 246 2.15 3.92 -1.50
CA LEU A 246 1.45 4.46 -2.66
C LEU A 246 -0.04 4.13 -2.52
N CYS A 247 -0.84 5.14 -2.15
CA CYS A 247 -2.29 4.93 -1.98
C CYS A 247 -3.00 4.77 -3.33
N ALA A 248 -4.29 4.44 -3.29
CA ALA A 248 -5.06 4.10 -4.47
C ALA A 248 -4.98 5.14 -5.60
N GLN A 249 -4.84 4.64 -6.83
CA GLN A 249 -4.79 5.44 -8.06
C GLN A 249 -3.59 6.41 -8.15
N VAL A 250 -2.52 6.19 -7.40
CA VAL A 250 -1.26 6.92 -7.62
C VAL A 250 -0.68 6.54 -8.98
N GLY A 251 -0.23 7.54 -9.73
CA GLY A 251 0.45 7.37 -11.01
C GLY A 251 1.86 7.93 -10.97
N LEU A 252 2.87 7.06 -11.16
CA LEU A 252 4.26 7.46 -11.34
C LEU A 252 4.60 7.36 -12.82
N ALA A 253 4.96 8.47 -13.45
CA ALA A 253 5.49 8.43 -14.80
C ALA A 253 6.90 7.81 -14.81
N GLY A 254 7.38 7.43 -16.00
CA GLY A 254 8.65 6.72 -16.14
C GLY A 254 9.86 7.47 -15.56
N SER A 255 10.85 6.72 -15.08
CA SER A 255 12.10 7.24 -14.49
C SER A 255 11.89 8.14 -13.27
N THR A 256 10.85 7.89 -12.49
CA THR A 256 10.57 8.60 -11.22
C THR A 256 11.19 7.83 -10.06
N HIS A 257 11.83 8.55 -9.14
CA HIS A 257 12.44 7.96 -7.95
C HIS A 257 11.73 8.46 -6.68
N ILE A 258 11.19 7.54 -5.90
CA ILE A 258 10.56 7.81 -4.61
C ILE A 258 11.47 7.24 -3.52
N GLY A 259 11.83 8.05 -2.52
CA GLY A 259 12.65 7.66 -1.38
C GLY A 259 11.91 6.78 -0.37
N ASP A 260 12.59 6.52 0.76
CA ASP A 260 12.10 5.66 1.83
C ASP A 260 11.06 6.36 2.71
N ASP A 261 10.17 5.57 3.33
CA ASP A 261 9.14 6.05 4.26
C ASP A 261 8.24 7.18 3.69
N ALA A 262 8.16 7.32 2.37
CA ALA A 262 7.31 8.31 1.73
C ALA A 262 5.83 7.87 1.72
N VAL A 263 4.93 8.85 1.67
CA VAL A 263 3.48 8.60 1.57
C VAL A 263 2.91 9.44 0.43
N LEU A 264 2.50 8.79 -0.64
CA LEU A 264 1.75 9.41 -1.72
C LEU A 264 0.28 9.03 -1.54
N ALA A 265 -0.54 10.01 -1.14
CA ALA A 265 -1.96 9.78 -0.89
C ALA A 265 -2.74 9.56 -2.20
N GLY A 266 -4.02 9.17 -2.08
CA GLY A 266 -4.82 8.76 -3.23
C GLY A 266 -4.84 9.76 -4.39
N GLN A 267 -4.75 9.24 -5.61
CA GLN A 267 -4.80 10.00 -6.87
C GLN A 267 -3.67 11.02 -7.07
N VAL A 268 -2.53 10.82 -6.40
CA VAL A 268 -1.34 11.63 -6.68
C VAL A 268 -0.75 11.24 -8.03
N GLY A 269 -0.44 12.25 -8.85
CA GLY A 269 0.29 12.08 -10.11
C GLY A 269 1.70 12.67 -10.01
N VAL A 270 2.72 11.90 -10.42
CA VAL A 270 4.12 12.36 -10.42
C VAL A 270 4.64 12.36 -11.86
N ALA A 271 5.15 13.50 -12.31
CA ALA A 271 5.74 13.64 -13.63
C ALA A 271 7.03 12.82 -13.77
N GLY A 272 7.39 12.49 -15.02
CA GLY A 272 8.59 11.71 -15.29
C GLY A 272 9.88 12.40 -14.83
N HIS A 273 10.89 11.59 -14.50
CA HIS A 273 12.23 12.03 -14.07
C HIS A 273 12.25 12.87 -12.79
N CYS A 274 11.22 12.80 -11.96
CA CYS A 274 11.19 13.46 -10.66
C CYS A 274 11.88 12.62 -9.59
N HIS A 275 12.51 13.30 -8.63
CA HIS A 275 13.08 12.70 -7.43
C HIS A 275 12.33 13.20 -6.19
N ILE A 276 11.60 12.30 -5.54
CA ILE A 276 10.87 12.54 -4.30
C ILE A 276 11.70 11.90 -3.18
N SER A 277 12.29 12.71 -2.32
CA SER A 277 13.20 12.22 -1.28
C SER A 277 12.44 11.52 -0.12
N ASP A 278 13.19 11.02 0.86
CA ASP A 278 12.65 10.24 1.98
C ASP A 278 11.65 11.03 2.83
N ARG A 279 10.69 10.31 3.42
CA ARG A 279 9.69 10.85 4.36
C ARG A 279 8.87 12.01 3.81
N VAL A 280 8.76 12.12 2.50
CA VAL A 280 7.86 13.08 1.86
C VAL A 280 6.42 12.60 1.98
N ILE A 281 5.51 13.53 2.29
CA ILE A 281 4.07 13.27 2.27
C ILE A 281 3.45 14.11 1.16
N VAL A 282 2.83 13.46 0.18
CA VAL A 282 2.06 14.13 -0.87
C VAL A 282 0.58 13.91 -0.58
N THR A 283 -0.16 15.00 -0.36
CA THR A 283 -1.60 14.90 -0.06
C THR A 283 -2.41 14.50 -1.29
N ALA A 284 -3.62 13.97 -1.04
CA ALA A 284 -4.46 13.44 -2.11
C ALA A 284 -4.70 14.42 -3.27
N GLN A 285 -4.79 13.87 -4.50
CA GLN A 285 -5.06 14.61 -5.74
C GLN A 285 -4.01 15.68 -6.10
N SER A 286 -2.80 15.57 -5.55
CA SER A 286 -1.72 16.52 -5.87
C SER A 286 -0.98 16.11 -7.15
N GLY A 287 -0.58 17.09 -7.94
CA GLY A 287 0.26 16.92 -9.12
C GLY A 287 1.71 17.36 -8.82
N VAL A 288 2.65 16.43 -8.84
CA VAL A 288 4.07 16.71 -8.59
C VAL A 288 4.81 16.82 -9.91
N GLY A 289 5.30 18.02 -10.23
CA GLY A 289 6.01 18.33 -11.47
C GLY A 289 7.52 18.54 -11.31
N GLY A 290 8.12 18.19 -10.17
CA GLY A 290 9.55 18.41 -9.92
C GLY A 290 10.05 17.70 -8.67
N ASN A 291 11.33 17.88 -8.36
CA ASN A 291 11.97 17.24 -7.22
C ASN A 291 11.49 17.79 -5.88
N ILE A 292 11.36 16.92 -4.88
CA ILE A 292 10.90 17.28 -3.55
C ILE A 292 11.95 16.84 -2.51
N GLU A 293 12.35 17.78 -1.66
CA GLU A 293 13.30 17.54 -0.56
C GLU A 293 12.68 16.67 0.54
N ALA A 294 13.54 15.96 1.27
CA ALA A 294 13.14 15.05 2.33
C ALA A 294 12.28 15.70 3.43
N GLY A 295 11.30 14.94 3.94
CA GLY A 295 10.44 15.34 5.04
C GLY A 295 9.44 16.46 4.73
N LYS A 296 9.28 16.86 3.47
CA LYS A 296 8.28 17.85 3.06
C LYS A 296 6.88 17.27 3.01
N ILE A 297 5.90 18.12 3.28
CA ILE A 297 4.48 17.85 3.01
C ILE A 297 4.06 18.75 1.85
N ILE A 298 3.59 18.12 0.76
CA ILE A 298 3.25 18.78 -0.50
C ILE A 298 1.76 18.62 -0.79
N SER A 299 1.15 19.69 -1.32
CA SER A 299 -0.28 19.72 -1.63
C SER A 299 -0.56 20.47 -2.92
N GLY A 300 -1.61 20.08 -3.60
CA GLY A 300 -2.19 20.82 -4.72
C GLY A 300 -1.80 20.32 -6.11
N SER A 301 -2.41 20.94 -7.11
CA SER A 301 -2.15 20.65 -8.52
C SER A 301 -2.01 21.99 -9.28
N PRO A 302 -0.79 22.41 -9.61
CA PRO A 302 0.48 21.80 -9.21
C PRO A 302 0.69 21.81 -7.67
N ALA A 303 1.52 20.89 -7.17
CA ALA A 303 1.77 20.79 -5.73
C ALA A 303 2.67 21.91 -5.22
N TYR A 304 2.27 22.49 -4.10
CA TYR A 304 3.04 23.47 -3.34
C TYR A 304 3.41 22.93 -1.97
N ASP A 305 4.34 23.59 -1.27
CA ASP A 305 4.50 23.37 0.17
C ASP A 305 3.13 23.50 0.87
N ASN A 306 2.84 22.57 1.79
CA ASN A 306 1.51 22.47 2.42
C ASN A 306 1.07 23.78 3.10
N ARG A 307 1.98 24.49 3.79
CA ARG A 307 1.66 25.77 4.44
C ARG A 307 1.31 26.85 3.41
N GLN A 308 2.02 26.87 2.29
CA GLN A 308 1.73 27.78 1.20
C GLN A 308 0.39 27.46 0.55
N TRP A 309 0.12 26.17 0.28
CA TRP A 309 -1.15 25.69 -0.26
C TRP A 309 -2.35 26.12 0.60
N LEU A 310 -2.28 25.89 1.92
CA LEU A 310 -3.35 26.28 2.85
C LEU A 310 -3.60 27.79 2.83
N ARG A 311 -2.56 28.63 2.72
CA ARG A 311 -2.70 30.09 2.55
C ARG A 311 -3.39 30.45 1.23
N VAL A 312 -2.98 29.83 0.14
CA VAL A 312 -3.60 30.04 -1.18
C VAL A 312 -5.07 29.65 -1.15
N CYS A 313 -5.41 28.48 -0.63
CA CYS A 313 -6.79 28.02 -0.51
C CYS A 313 -7.66 28.97 0.34
N ALA A 314 -7.12 29.52 1.42
CA ALA A 314 -7.83 30.48 2.27
C ALA A 314 -8.09 31.82 1.57
N ILE A 315 -7.24 32.21 0.63
CA ILE A 315 -7.36 33.49 -0.12
C ILE A 315 -8.24 33.29 -1.37
N MET A 316 -8.19 32.15 -2.02
CA MET A 316 -8.83 31.90 -3.31
C MET A 316 -10.31 32.30 -3.37
N PRO A 317 -11.19 31.97 -2.38
CA PRO A 317 -12.58 32.40 -2.38
C PRO A 317 -12.77 33.93 -2.29
N ARG A 318 -11.75 34.66 -1.78
CA ARG A 318 -11.78 36.09 -1.56
C ARG A 318 -11.14 36.88 -2.72
N LEU A 319 -10.50 36.21 -3.68
CA LEU A 319 -9.84 36.90 -4.81
C LEU A 319 -10.74 37.85 -5.58
N PRO A 320 -12.03 37.56 -5.90
CA PRO A 320 -12.90 38.49 -6.59
C PRO A 320 -13.14 39.80 -5.81
N GLU A 321 -13.23 39.70 -4.48
CA GLU A 321 -13.42 40.89 -3.63
C GLU A 321 -12.12 41.69 -3.51
N LEU A 322 -11.00 41.05 -3.36
CA LEU A 322 -9.68 41.69 -3.31
C LEU A 322 -9.36 42.43 -4.61
N LEU A 323 -9.65 41.83 -5.77
CA LEU A 323 -9.49 42.47 -7.06
C LEU A 323 -10.32 43.74 -7.17
N LYS A 324 -11.60 43.72 -6.79
CA LYS A 324 -12.46 44.92 -6.77
C LYS A 324 -11.91 46.03 -5.86
N GLN A 325 -11.35 45.68 -4.71
CA GLN A 325 -10.72 46.66 -3.81
C GLN A 325 -9.45 47.26 -4.42
N PHE A 326 -8.62 46.49 -5.10
CA PHE A 326 -7.44 46.98 -5.80
C PHE A 326 -7.80 47.93 -6.95
N GLU A 327 -8.81 47.59 -7.74
CA GLU A 327 -9.30 48.44 -8.84
C GLU A 327 -9.85 49.78 -8.34
N ARG A 328 -10.60 49.77 -7.23
CA ARG A 328 -11.08 51.01 -6.58
C ARG A 328 -9.92 51.91 -6.13
N LYS A 329 -8.93 51.33 -5.43
CA LYS A 329 -7.76 52.07 -4.96
C LYS A 329 -6.94 52.67 -6.11
N ARG A 330 -6.84 51.98 -7.26
CA ARG A 330 -6.12 52.42 -8.44
C ARG A 330 -6.83 53.60 -9.13
N LYS A 331 -8.16 53.63 -9.11
CA LYS A 331 -8.95 54.77 -9.63
C LYS A 331 -8.79 56.03 -8.78
N THR A 332 -8.85 55.89 -7.43
CA THR A 332 -8.67 57.03 -6.51
C THR A 332 -7.23 57.55 -6.42
N ALA A 333 -6.24 56.81 -6.87
CA ALA A 333 -4.84 57.25 -6.91
C ALA A 333 -4.48 57.98 -8.22
N ASN A 334 -5.34 57.90 -9.24
CA ASN A 334 -5.16 58.58 -10.54
C ASN A 334 -6.08 59.81 -10.72
N GLU A 335 -6.91 60.10 -9.71
CA GLU A 335 -7.65 61.38 -9.54
C GLU A 335 -6.87 62.31 -8.57
#